data_9ac0690c5a1c3ec48c701a15439bbed3
#
_entry.id   9ac0690c5a1c3ec48c701a15439bbed3
#
_cell.length_a   1.000
_cell.length_b   1.000
_cell.length_c   1.000
_cell.angle_alpha   90.00
_cell.angle_beta   90.00
_cell.angle_gamma   90.00
#
_symmetry.space_group_name_H-M   'P 1'
#
loop_
_entity.id
_entity.type
_entity.pdbx_description
1 polymer ?
#
loop_
_entity_poly.entity_id
_entity_poly.type
_entity_poly.pdbx_seq_one_letter_code
_entity_poly.pdbx_strand_id
1 'polypeptide(L)'
;MKTVYKLPLILEPQLEGGYTITCPLLPELITEADSLEEVIPNASDALTALIEAYEDLGKPLPTVLAPLSADSTVWAESLIPVAE
;
A
#
# COMPACT_ATOMS: atom_id res chain seq x y z
N MET A 1 2.79 17.07 -6.26
CA MET A 1 3.85 16.33 -5.54
C MET A 1 3.24 15.14 -4.82
N LYS A 2 3.84 13.97 -4.94
CA LYS A 2 3.33 12.77 -4.27
C LYS A 2 3.84 12.68 -2.85
N THR A 3 2.93 12.37 -1.93
CA THR A 3 3.32 12.05 -0.56
C THR A 3 3.67 10.56 -0.51
N VAL A 4 4.78 10.24 0.14
CA VAL A 4 5.23 8.86 0.28
C VAL A 4 4.95 8.36 1.69
N TYR A 5 4.30 7.21 1.79
CA TYR A 5 4.01 6.56 3.05
C TYR A 5 4.75 5.23 3.12
N LYS A 6 5.13 4.83 4.32
CA LYS A 6 5.80 3.55 4.55
C LYS A 6 4.84 2.62 5.28
N LEU A 7 4.38 1.57 4.60
CA LEU A 7 3.43 0.61 5.16
C LEU A 7 3.87 -0.81 4.83
N PRO A 8 3.78 -1.72 5.81
CA PRO A 8 3.99 -3.13 5.52
C PRO A 8 2.77 -3.70 4.80
N LEU A 9 3.00 -4.57 3.84
CA LEU A 9 1.93 -5.24 3.10
C LEU A 9 2.06 -6.74 3.25
N ILE A 10 0.93 -7.41 3.39
CA ILE A 10 0.87 -8.87 3.38
C ILE A 10 0.26 -9.29 2.05
N LEU A 11 0.98 -10.15 1.32
CA LEU A 11 0.54 -10.64 0.03
C LEU A 11 0.20 -12.12 0.17
N GLU A 12 -1.07 -12.46 0.02
CA GLU A 12 -1.51 -13.84 0.12
C GLU A 12 -1.88 -14.38 -1.26
N PRO A 13 -1.15 -15.40 -1.75
CA PRO A 13 -1.48 -15.97 -3.06
C PRO A 13 -2.85 -16.65 -3.01
N GLN A 14 -3.60 -16.49 -4.11
CA GLN A 14 -4.93 -17.08 -4.25
C GLN A 14 -4.87 -18.32 -5.13
N LEU A 15 -5.75 -19.29 -4.86
CA LEU A 15 -5.79 -20.53 -5.63
C LEU A 15 -6.04 -20.29 -7.11
N GLU A 16 -6.79 -19.25 -7.42
CA GLU A 16 -7.15 -18.90 -8.80
C GLU A 16 -6.11 -18.06 -9.50
N GLY A 17 -5.02 -17.74 -8.80
CA GLY A 17 -3.98 -16.85 -9.27
C GLY A 17 -4.12 -15.47 -8.65
N GLY A 18 -3.04 -14.71 -8.68
CA GLY A 18 -3.01 -13.39 -8.10
C GLY A 18 -2.82 -13.38 -6.59
N TYR A 19 -2.98 -12.21 -6.01
CA TYR A 19 -2.72 -11.97 -4.59
C TYR A 19 -3.80 -11.11 -3.96
N THR A 20 -4.17 -11.43 -2.72
CA THR A 20 -4.90 -10.49 -1.86
C THR A 20 -3.86 -9.69 -1.08
N ILE A 21 -4.03 -8.39 -1.03
CA ILE A 21 -3.09 -7.47 -0.39
C ILE A 21 -3.76 -6.84 0.82
N THR A 22 -3.15 -6.98 1.98
CA THR A 22 -3.65 -6.36 3.22
C THR A 22 -2.52 -5.63 3.92
N CYS A 23 -2.87 -4.77 4.86
CA CYS A 23 -1.91 -4.02 5.66
C CYS A 23 -2.22 -4.23 7.14
N PRO A 24 -1.31 -4.82 7.92
CA PRO A 24 -1.60 -5.08 9.33
C PRO A 24 -1.76 -3.82 10.16
N LEU A 25 -1.16 -2.70 9.73
CA LEU A 25 -1.28 -1.43 10.45
C LEU A 25 -2.47 -0.59 10.00
N LEU A 26 -3.12 -0.98 8.91
CA LEU A 26 -4.25 -0.24 8.36
C LEU A 26 -5.27 -1.25 7.84
N PRO A 27 -6.13 -1.80 8.72
CA PRO A 27 -7.04 -2.88 8.35
C PRO A 27 -8.01 -2.55 7.21
N GLU A 28 -8.26 -1.27 6.98
CA GLU A 28 -9.15 -0.83 5.91
C GLU A 28 -8.50 -0.93 4.52
N LEU A 29 -7.18 -1.08 4.46
CA LEU A 29 -6.48 -1.21 3.19
C LEU A 29 -6.50 -2.66 2.74
N ILE A 30 -7.40 -2.97 1.83
CA ILE A 30 -7.56 -4.31 1.25
C ILE A 30 -7.72 -4.15 -0.25
N THR A 31 -6.88 -4.83 -1.01
CA THR A 31 -6.97 -4.81 -2.46
C THR A 31 -6.41 -6.11 -3.04
N GLU A 32 -6.34 -6.21 -4.33
CA GLU A 32 -5.88 -7.40 -5.03
C GLU A 32 -4.95 -7.03 -6.17
N ALA A 33 -4.16 -7.98 -6.61
CA ALA A 33 -3.31 -7.82 -7.79
C ALA A 33 -3.21 -9.16 -8.52
N ASP A 34 -3.16 -9.12 -9.84
CA ASP A 34 -3.02 -10.34 -10.65
C ASP A 34 -1.57 -10.81 -10.73
N SER A 35 -0.63 -9.92 -10.49
CA SER A 35 0.81 -10.21 -10.57
C SER A 35 1.56 -9.38 -9.53
N LEU A 36 2.82 -9.74 -9.28
CA LEU A 36 3.66 -9.00 -8.36
C LEU A 36 3.91 -7.57 -8.83
N GLU A 37 3.98 -7.35 -10.14
CA GLU A 37 4.22 -6.01 -10.69
C GLU A 37 3.04 -5.07 -10.45
N GLU A 38 1.84 -5.60 -10.26
CA GLU A 38 0.65 -4.79 -10.02
C GLU A 38 0.44 -4.45 -8.55
N VAL A 39 1.20 -5.06 -7.63
CA VAL A 39 0.99 -4.91 -6.19
C VAL A 39 1.09 -3.45 -5.76
N ILE A 40 2.19 -2.79 -6.08
CA ILE A 40 2.39 -1.41 -5.64
C ILE A 40 1.40 -0.44 -6.30
N PRO A 41 1.18 -0.48 -7.62
CA PRO A 41 0.16 0.39 -8.23
C PRO A 41 -1.23 0.20 -7.63
N ASN A 42 -1.65 -1.05 -7.43
CA ASN A 42 -2.98 -1.32 -6.89
C ASN A 42 -3.10 -0.91 -5.42
N ALA A 43 -2.06 -1.14 -4.62
CA ALA A 43 -2.02 -0.69 -3.24
C ALA A 43 -2.05 0.85 -3.16
N SER A 44 -1.34 1.51 -4.06
CA SER A 44 -1.33 2.97 -4.13
C SER A 44 -2.71 3.52 -4.45
N ASP A 45 -3.41 2.91 -5.41
CA ASP A 45 -4.77 3.33 -5.77
C ASP A 45 -5.73 3.15 -4.60
N ALA A 46 -5.65 2.00 -3.91
CA ALA A 46 -6.51 1.72 -2.77
C ALA A 46 -6.23 2.68 -1.60
N LEU A 47 -4.97 2.98 -1.35
CA LEU A 47 -4.59 3.93 -0.30
C LEU A 47 -5.06 5.34 -0.63
N THR A 48 -4.93 5.76 -1.88
CA THR A 48 -5.41 7.07 -2.32
C THR A 48 -6.91 7.22 -2.08
N ALA A 49 -7.69 6.20 -2.46
CA ALA A 49 -9.14 6.21 -2.25
C ALA A 49 -9.49 6.26 -0.75
N LEU A 50 -8.74 5.54 0.07
CA LEU A 50 -8.96 5.52 1.51
C LEU A 50 -8.68 6.90 2.14
N ILE A 51 -7.59 7.53 1.74
CA ILE A 51 -7.24 8.87 2.23
C ILE A 51 -8.31 9.89 1.81
N GLU A 52 -8.77 9.82 0.57
CA GLU A 52 -9.84 10.71 0.10
C GLU A 52 -11.13 10.53 0.89
N ALA A 53 -11.46 9.28 1.25
CA ALA A 53 -12.64 9.02 2.06
C ALA A 53 -12.53 9.65 3.45
N TYR A 54 -11.35 9.58 4.08
CA TYR A 54 -11.13 10.25 5.37
C TYR A 54 -11.28 11.76 5.25
N GLU A 55 -10.73 12.34 4.20
CA GLU A 55 -10.83 13.78 3.96
C GLU A 55 -12.28 14.22 3.74
N ASP A 56 -13.03 13.46 2.94
CA ASP A 56 -14.44 13.75 2.67
C ASP A 56 -15.30 13.70 3.92
N LEU A 57 -14.96 12.82 4.85
CA LEU A 57 -15.69 12.68 6.13
C LEU A 57 -15.20 13.65 7.20
N GLY A 58 -14.15 14.42 6.90
CA GLY A 58 -13.57 15.33 7.88
C GLY A 58 -12.89 14.62 9.04
N LYS A 59 -12.49 13.36 8.85
CA LYS A 59 -11.80 12.59 9.88
C LYS A 59 -10.29 12.73 9.77
N PRO A 60 -9.58 12.79 10.90
CA PRO A 60 -8.12 12.81 10.85
C PRO A 60 -7.58 11.49 10.31
N LEU A 61 -6.50 11.54 9.56
CA LEU A 61 -5.84 10.33 9.06
C LEU A 61 -5.26 9.52 10.20
N PRO A 62 -5.26 8.18 10.10
CA PRO A 62 -4.59 7.34 11.08
C PRO A 62 -3.12 7.74 11.25
N THR A 63 -2.60 7.61 12.46
CA THR A 63 -1.22 8.00 12.75
C THR A 63 -0.19 7.21 11.96
N VAL A 64 -0.52 5.99 11.53
CA VAL A 64 0.37 5.16 10.70
C VAL A 64 0.60 5.79 9.31
N LEU A 65 -0.23 6.75 8.92
CA LEU A 65 -0.09 7.47 7.66
C LEU A 65 0.68 8.77 7.81
N ALA A 66 1.67 8.79 8.70
CA ALA A 66 2.57 9.95 8.81
C ALA A 66 3.50 9.98 7.60
N PRO A 67 3.51 11.08 6.82
CA PRO A 67 4.37 11.17 5.64
C PRO A 67 5.85 11.10 6.01
N LEU A 68 6.66 10.51 5.13
CA LEU A 68 8.10 10.51 5.28
C LEU A 68 8.64 11.89 4.91
N SER A 69 9.63 12.36 5.68
CA SER A 69 10.28 13.61 5.33
C SER A 69 11.29 13.35 4.19
N ALA A 70 11.58 14.39 3.41
CA ALA A 70 12.50 14.28 2.27
C ALA A 70 13.92 13.93 2.71
N ASP A 71 14.28 14.24 3.94
CA ASP A 71 15.63 13.99 4.47
C ASP A 71 15.76 12.66 5.20
N SER A 72 14.66 11.90 5.33
CA SER A 72 14.68 10.64 6.06
C SER A 72 15.31 9.53 5.25
N THR A 73 16.09 8.70 5.93
CA THR A 73 16.53 7.44 5.34
C THR A 73 15.35 6.50 5.24
N VAL A 74 15.17 5.90 4.08
CA VAL A 74 14.04 5.00 3.83
C VAL A 74 14.56 3.58 3.62
N TRP A 75 14.01 2.67 4.41
CA TRP A 75 14.24 1.24 4.22
C TRP A 75 13.03 0.66 3.50
N ALA A 76 13.28 -0.05 2.43
CA ALA A 76 12.20 -0.61 1.62
C ALA A 76 12.48 -2.06 1.30
N GLU A 77 11.42 -2.87 1.34
CA GLU A 77 11.45 -4.23 0.83
C GLU A 77 10.65 -4.25 -0.45
N SER A 78 11.15 -4.90 -1.44
CA SER A 78 10.48 -4.96 -2.73
C SER A 78 10.55 -6.36 -3.29
N LEU A 79 9.48 -6.76 -3.97
CA LEU A 79 9.44 -8.01 -4.70
C LEU A 79 9.99 -7.75 -6.10
N ILE A 80 11.14 -8.30 -6.39
CA ILE A 80 11.84 -8.03 -7.64
C ILE A 80 11.88 -9.31 -8.46
N PRO A 81 11.06 -9.40 -9.51
CA PRO A 81 11.13 -10.56 -10.40
C PRO A 81 12.41 -10.54 -11.20
N VAL A 82 13.04 -11.71 -11.32
CA VAL A 82 14.27 -11.86 -12.10
C VAL A 82 14.00 -12.88 -13.20
N ALA A 83 14.25 -12.49 -14.43
CA ALA A 83 14.11 -13.39 -15.57
C ALA A 83 15.30 -14.37 -15.58
N GLU A 84 15.00 -15.67 -15.72
CA GLU A 84 16.03 -16.71 -15.76
C GLU A 84 15.98 -17.50 -17.05
#